data_22c7ff177268eeca7bb37f63ae72beca
#
_entry.id   22c7ff177268eeca7bb37f63ae72beca
#
_cell.length_a   1.000
_cell.length_b   1.000
_cell.length_c   1.000
_cell.angle_alpha   90.00
_cell.angle_beta   90.00
_cell.angle_gamma   90.00
#
_symmetry.space_group_name_H-M   'P 1'
#
loop_
_entity.id
_entity.type
_entity.pdbx_description
1 polymer ?
#
loop_
_entity_poly.entity_id
_entity_poly.type
_entity_poly.pdbx_seq_one_letter_code
_entity_poly.pdbx_strand_id
1 'polypeptide(L)'
;MKERIPNLVRSGLSGIVSKDHVTVEVIIVRLESESKWSLEVLNNARTSIVWDDLFDSDEDAYAEFQQTVEEEGMRAFLDNQNVIPFKR
;
A
#
# COMPACT_ATOMS: atom_id res chain seq x y z
N MET A 1 -20.65 -22.94 6.32
CA MET A 1 -20.51 -22.34 6.37
C MET A 1 -19.79 -21.70 6.05
N LYS A 2 -19.59 -21.21 6.04
CA LYS A 2 -18.74 -20.56 5.63
C LYS A 2 -18.11 -19.82 6.55
N GLU A 3 -16.94 -19.67 6.51
CA GLU A 3 -16.38 -18.93 7.41
C GLU A 3 -16.66 -17.58 7.17
N ARG A 4 -16.65 -16.81 8.11
CA ARG A 4 -16.95 -15.52 7.99
C ARG A 4 -15.77 -14.73 7.69
N ILE A 5 -15.70 -14.11 6.65
CA ILE A 5 -14.61 -13.27 6.27
C ILE A 5 -14.87 -11.87 6.76
N PRO A 6 -13.96 -11.27 7.52
CA PRO A 6 -14.21 -9.92 8.01
C PRO A 6 -14.38 -8.98 6.84
N ASN A 7 -15.24 -8.03 6.98
CA ASN A 7 -15.44 -7.03 5.95
C ASN A 7 -14.28 -6.06 5.93
N LEU A 8 -13.79 -5.76 4.76
CA LEU A 8 -12.76 -4.77 4.59
C LEU A 8 -13.38 -3.50 4.06
N VAL A 9 -12.91 -2.39 4.58
CA VAL A 9 -13.30 -1.08 4.10
C VAL A 9 -12.15 -0.59 3.25
N ARG A 10 -12.41 -0.30 1.98
CA ARG A 10 -11.38 0.16 1.07
C ARG A 10 -11.47 1.66 0.94
N SER A 11 -10.35 2.32 1.13
CA SER A 11 -10.31 3.77 0.99
C SER A 11 -10.49 4.17 -0.47
N GLY A 12 -11.17 5.27 -0.69
CA GLY A 12 -11.28 5.84 -2.01
C GLY A 12 -9.97 6.37 -2.55
N LEU A 13 -8.95 6.46 -1.70
CA LEU A 13 -7.62 6.88 -2.13
C LEU A 13 -6.85 5.72 -2.76
N SER A 14 -7.35 4.50 -2.62
CA SER A 14 -6.74 3.35 -3.27
C SER A 14 -6.88 3.47 -4.78
N GLY A 15 -5.95 2.92 -5.51
CA GLY A 15 -6.06 2.94 -6.96
C GLY A 15 -4.74 2.74 -7.64
N ILE A 16 -4.76 2.88 -8.95
CA ILE A 16 -3.59 2.69 -9.79
C ILE A 16 -2.83 4.00 -9.89
N VAL A 17 -1.52 3.93 -9.71
CA VAL A 17 -0.65 5.10 -9.83
C VAL A 17 0.45 4.77 -10.81
N SER A 18 0.62 5.61 -11.80
CA SER A 18 1.69 5.45 -12.79
C SER A 18 2.55 6.69 -12.76
N LYS A 19 3.86 6.50 -12.64
CA LYS A 19 4.77 7.61 -12.63
C LYS A 19 6.14 7.06 -13.02
N ASP A 20 6.88 7.81 -13.83
CA ASP A 20 8.23 7.42 -14.23
C ASP A 20 8.23 6.04 -14.87
N HIS A 21 7.21 5.72 -15.63
CA HIS A 21 7.07 4.47 -16.35
C HIS A 21 6.89 3.26 -15.42
N VAL A 22 6.52 3.50 -14.19
CA VAL A 22 6.25 2.43 -13.23
C VAL A 22 4.80 2.54 -12.80
N THR A 23 4.07 1.44 -12.87
CA THR A 23 2.67 1.40 -12.50
C THR A 23 2.48 0.47 -11.32
N VAL A 24 1.81 0.94 -10.30
CA VAL A 24 1.53 0.16 -9.11
C VAL A 24 0.08 0.36 -8.71
N GLU A 25 -0.41 -0.53 -7.88
CA GLU A 25 -1.73 -0.37 -7.28
C GLU A 25 -1.54 -0.09 -5.81
N VAL A 26 -2.12 1.00 -5.33
CA VAL A 26 -2.07 1.37 -3.93
C VAL A 26 -3.34 0.84 -3.29
N ILE A 27 -3.18 0.07 -2.23
CA ILE A 27 -4.31 -0.57 -1.55
C ILE A 27 -4.30 -0.11 -0.11
N ILE A 28 -5.32 0.65 0.28
CA ILE A 28 -5.44 1.17 1.63
C ILE A 28 -6.76 0.67 2.17
N VAL A 29 -6.69 -0.18 3.16
CA VAL A 29 -7.87 -0.86 3.68
C VAL A 29 -7.79 -0.95 5.19
N ARG A 30 -8.92 -1.19 5.81
CA ARG A 30 -8.97 -1.51 7.22
C ARG A 30 -10.08 -2.52 7.44
N LEU A 31 -10.01 -3.21 8.54
CA LEU A 31 -11.12 -4.05 8.92
C LEU A 31 -12.25 -3.17 9.41
N GLU A 32 -13.46 -3.60 9.15
CA GLU A 32 -14.62 -2.83 9.53
C GLU A 32 -14.62 -2.53 11.02
N SER A 33 -14.13 -3.45 11.82
CA SER A 33 -14.14 -3.30 13.27
C SER A 33 -12.92 -2.55 13.79
N GLU A 34 -12.00 -2.16 12.91
CA GLU A 34 -10.78 -1.49 13.34
C GLU A 34 -10.80 -0.05 12.85
N SER A 35 -10.07 0.81 13.53
CA SER A 35 -9.99 2.19 13.12
C SER A 35 -8.73 2.51 12.35
N LYS A 36 -7.75 1.63 12.36
CA LYS A 36 -6.48 1.89 11.72
C LYS A 36 -6.44 1.32 10.32
N TRP A 37 -5.70 1.96 9.46
CA TRP A 37 -5.60 1.60 8.05
C TRP A 37 -4.27 0.97 7.74
N SER A 38 -4.26 0.03 6.82
CA SER A 38 -3.04 -0.58 6.33
C SER A 38 -2.71 -0.04 4.96
N LEU A 39 -1.44 -0.09 4.58
CA LEU A 39 -0.98 0.37 3.29
C LEU A 39 -0.23 -0.75 2.60
N GLU A 40 -0.62 -1.03 1.39
CA GLU A 40 0.03 -2.04 0.57
C GLU A 40 0.19 -1.47 -0.83
N VAL A 41 1.29 -1.79 -1.47
CA VAL A 41 1.53 -1.41 -2.85
C VAL A 41 1.82 -2.69 -3.63
N LEU A 42 1.08 -2.91 -4.70
CA LEU A 42 1.21 -4.10 -5.52
C LEU A 42 1.78 -3.66 -6.86
N ASN A 43 2.92 -4.23 -7.26
CA ASN A 43 3.52 -3.83 -8.52
C ASN A 43 2.97 -4.68 -9.66
N ASN A 44 3.42 -4.40 -10.88
CA ASN A 44 2.87 -5.09 -12.04
C ASN A 44 3.35 -6.52 -12.15
N ALA A 45 4.33 -6.92 -11.38
CA ALA A 45 4.75 -8.32 -11.28
C ALA A 45 3.99 -9.05 -10.18
N ARG A 46 3.04 -8.37 -9.54
CA ARG A 46 2.18 -8.93 -8.50
C ARG A 46 2.91 -9.13 -7.18
N THR A 47 4.00 -8.43 -6.99
CA THR A 47 4.70 -8.45 -5.72
C THR A 47 4.08 -7.40 -4.81
N SER A 48 3.84 -7.78 -3.60
CA SER A 48 3.16 -6.94 -2.61
C SER A 48 4.17 -6.40 -1.63
N ILE A 49 4.11 -5.12 -1.39
CA ILE A 49 4.94 -4.45 -0.40
C ILE A 49 3.99 -3.89 0.64
N VAL A 50 4.13 -4.34 1.87
CA VAL A 50 3.20 -3.98 2.93
C VAL A 50 3.97 -3.26 4.02
N TRP A 51 3.43 -2.13 4.48
CA TRP A 51 4.04 -1.41 5.58
C TRP A 51 3.66 -2.08 6.89
N ASP A 52 4.61 -2.16 7.80
CA ASP A 52 4.36 -2.78 9.09
C ASP A 52 3.48 -1.93 9.97
N ASP A 53 3.54 -0.64 9.80
CA ASP A 53 2.79 0.27 10.66
C ASP A 53 1.39 0.47 10.13
N LEU A 54 0.47 0.67 11.02
CA LEU A 54 -0.89 1.07 10.65
C LEU A 54 -1.00 2.58 10.78
N PHE A 55 -1.96 3.15 10.10
CA PHE A 55 -2.11 4.59 10.03
C PHE A 55 -3.44 5.01 10.62
N ASP A 56 -3.47 6.16 11.25
CA ASP A 56 -4.68 6.65 11.89
C ASP A 56 -5.76 7.02 10.89
N SER A 57 -5.37 7.37 9.68
CA SER A 57 -6.35 7.71 8.65
C SER A 57 -5.85 7.18 7.33
N ASP A 58 -6.75 7.06 6.36
CA ASP A 58 -6.37 6.66 5.02
C ASP A 58 -5.53 7.74 4.37
N GLU A 59 -5.74 8.98 4.74
CA GLU A 59 -4.93 10.08 4.21
C GLU A 59 -3.49 9.96 4.69
N ASP A 60 -3.30 9.56 5.93
CA ASP A 60 -1.96 9.36 6.45
C ASP A 60 -1.27 8.22 5.73
N ALA A 61 -2.00 7.15 5.42
CA ALA A 61 -1.43 6.03 4.69
C ALA A 61 -1.01 6.47 3.29
N TYR A 62 -1.85 7.25 2.63
CA TYR A 62 -1.53 7.70 1.29
C TYR A 62 -0.35 8.67 1.31
N ALA A 63 -0.27 9.50 2.35
CA ALA A 63 0.86 10.42 2.49
C ALA A 63 2.16 9.66 2.65
N GLU A 64 2.13 8.53 3.33
CA GLU A 64 3.32 7.70 3.46
C GLU A 64 3.74 7.14 2.09
N PHE A 65 2.79 6.71 1.29
CA PHE A 65 3.08 6.25 -0.06
C PHE A 65 3.73 7.37 -0.85
N GLN A 66 3.17 8.58 -0.79
CA GLN A 66 3.70 9.70 -1.54
C GLN A 66 5.10 10.08 -1.07
N GLN A 67 5.33 10.01 0.22
CA GLN A 67 6.63 10.34 0.76
C GLN A 67 7.67 9.33 0.29
N THR A 68 7.30 8.06 0.24
CA THR A 68 8.20 7.03 -0.24
C THR A 68 8.55 7.28 -1.71
N VAL A 69 7.57 7.68 -2.50
CA VAL A 69 7.82 7.98 -3.90
C VAL A 69 8.79 9.15 -4.02
N GLU A 70 8.65 10.16 -3.18
CA GLU A 70 9.54 11.31 -3.26
C GLU A 70 10.94 10.98 -2.80
N GLU A 71 11.07 10.13 -1.81
CA GLU A 71 12.37 9.83 -1.26
C GLU A 71 13.09 8.74 -2.02
N GLU A 72 12.36 7.72 -2.46
CA GLU A 72 12.97 6.55 -3.05
C GLU A 72 12.69 6.44 -4.54
N GLY A 73 11.66 7.09 -5.02
CA GLY A 73 11.23 6.97 -6.40
C GLY A 73 10.36 5.75 -6.60
N MET A 74 9.65 5.73 -7.71
CA MET A 74 8.75 4.61 -8.01
C MET A 74 9.50 3.32 -8.24
N ARG A 75 10.78 3.40 -8.60
CA ARG A 75 11.55 2.20 -8.84
C ARG A 75 11.73 1.39 -7.57
N ALA A 76 11.49 1.97 -6.41
CA ALA A 76 11.58 1.21 -5.16
C ALA A 76 10.57 0.07 -5.13
N PHE A 77 9.54 0.13 -5.96
CA PHE A 77 8.51 -0.89 -5.97
C PHE A 77 8.76 -1.97 -7.02
N LEU A 78 9.89 -1.91 -7.72
CA LEU A 78 10.14 -2.89 -8.77
C LEU A 78 10.82 -4.14 -8.21
N ASP A 79 10.52 -5.28 -8.80
CA ASP A 79 11.06 -6.54 -8.34
C ASP A 79 12.52 -6.73 -8.62
N ASN A 80 13.01 -6.11 -9.67
CA ASN A 80 14.38 -6.36 -10.08
C ASN A 80 15.38 -5.69 -9.19
N GLN A 81 14.92 -5.00 -8.17
CA GLN A 81 15.81 -4.42 -7.21
C GLN A 81 16.08 -5.43 -6.13
N ASN A 82 17.17 -5.29 -5.44
CA ASN A 82 17.36 -6.05 -4.25
C ASN A 82 16.29 -5.60 -3.31
N VAL A 83 15.52 -6.52 -2.85
CA VAL A 83 14.41 -6.17 -2.03
C VAL A 83 14.87 -5.78 -0.66
N ILE A 84 14.60 -4.57 -0.29
CA ILE A 84 14.93 -4.09 1.01
C ILE A 84 13.63 -3.72 1.67
N PRO A 85 13.24 -4.41 2.71
CA PRO A 85 11.97 -4.11 3.36
C PRO A 85 11.97 -2.68 3.86
N PHE A 86 10.85 -2.04 3.74
CA PHE A 86 10.73 -0.68 4.26
C PHE A 86 10.62 -0.76 5.75
N LYS A 87 11.51 -0.05 6.42
CA LYS A 87 11.50 -0.08 7.84
C LYS A 87 11.11 1.21 8.35
N ARG A 88 10.47 1.22 9.43
CA ARG A 88 10.03 2.46 10.05
C ARG A 88 10.51 2.55 11.46
#